data_16543ebad1f4c7b45b4a4a887d1ee65a
#
_entry.id   16543ebad1f4c7b45b4a4a887d1ee65a
#
_cell.length_a   1.000
_cell.length_b   1.000
_cell.length_c   1.000
_cell.angle_alpha   90.00
_cell.angle_beta   90.00
_cell.angle_gamma   90.00
#
_symmetry.space_group_name_H-M   'P 1'
#
loop_
_entity.id
_entity.type
_entity.pdbx_description
1 polymer ?
#
loop_
_entity_poly.entity_id
_entity_poly.type
_entity_poly.pdbx_seq_one_letter_code
_entity_poly.pdbx_strand_id
1 'polypeptide(L)'
;MTIKKILIVAGTHGNEINPIWACNQLKKEQNNLDKDIEYKYIIGNPLAYEKGSRYIDSDLNRSFNSNKQNIYNNKNNYEINRANFLVERYGINGEDPCQIAIDLHTTTSNMGTSIVMYGRRIKDFCLAALLQNKFGLPIYLHEQDKRQTGFLVEAWPCGLVLEIGPVAQNYYDSKIINRFLIIISSLREEINKLKNNLIALPKTLIVHVHQGSIDYPRTKNGDINGLIHPERMNKDWKLTKKGDPLFLDIEGNTLRYLGQDIIWPVFIGEVAYKEKNIAMSFTKKEVICSSNEWIDQFFKIIN
;
A
#
# COMPACT_ATOMS: atom_id res chain seq x y z
N MET A 1 -20.21 0.72 25.61
CA MET A 1 -19.07 1.17 24.79
C MET A 1 -19.34 0.80 23.35
N THR A 2 -19.09 1.71 22.40
CA THR A 2 -19.26 1.43 20.97
C THR A 2 -18.08 0.55 20.52
N ILE A 3 -18.37 -0.61 19.92
CA ILE A 3 -17.34 -1.51 19.40
C ILE A 3 -16.55 -0.77 18.32
N LYS A 4 -15.23 -0.74 18.42
CA LYS A 4 -14.34 -0.14 17.43
C LYS A 4 -14.16 -1.07 16.26
N LYS A 5 -13.98 -0.51 15.06
CA LYS A 5 -13.95 -1.29 13.82
C LYS A 5 -12.71 -1.01 13.00
N ILE A 6 -12.14 -2.07 12.45
CA ILE A 6 -11.04 -2.00 11.48
C ILE A 6 -11.54 -2.52 10.15
N LEU A 7 -11.42 -1.71 9.12
CA LEU A 7 -11.78 -2.04 7.76
C LEU A 7 -10.58 -2.69 7.06
N ILE A 8 -10.75 -3.90 6.59
CA ILE A 8 -9.78 -4.60 5.74
C ILE A 8 -10.36 -4.61 4.32
N VAL A 9 -9.70 -3.90 3.42
CA VAL A 9 -10.10 -3.79 2.02
C VAL A 9 -9.20 -4.67 1.19
N ALA A 10 -9.78 -5.46 0.30
CA ALA A 10 -9.06 -6.26 -0.69
C ALA A 10 -9.68 -6.01 -2.07
N GLY A 11 -8.87 -6.07 -3.13
CA GLY A 11 -9.37 -5.86 -4.48
C GLY A 11 -9.80 -4.41 -4.73
N THR A 12 -9.09 -3.44 -4.17
CA THR A 12 -9.11 -2.04 -4.59
C THR A 12 -8.75 -1.94 -6.07
N HIS A 13 -7.83 -2.80 -6.53
CA HIS A 13 -7.66 -3.17 -7.93
C HIS A 13 -8.23 -4.57 -8.16
N GLY A 14 -9.21 -4.69 -9.07
CA GLY A 14 -9.98 -5.92 -9.21
C GLY A 14 -9.18 -7.14 -9.69
N ASN A 15 -8.06 -6.93 -10.39
CA ASN A 15 -7.16 -7.97 -10.87
C ASN A 15 -6.13 -8.46 -9.82
N GLU A 16 -6.13 -7.87 -8.61
CA GLU A 16 -5.32 -8.29 -7.47
C GLU A 16 -6.14 -9.27 -6.60
N ILE A 17 -6.26 -10.51 -7.06
CA ILE A 17 -7.23 -11.48 -6.55
C ILE A 17 -6.81 -12.22 -5.27
N ASN A 18 -5.51 -12.29 -4.98
CA ASN A 18 -4.97 -13.02 -3.82
C ASN A 18 -5.45 -12.46 -2.47
N PRO A 19 -5.43 -11.14 -2.22
CA PRO A 19 -5.95 -10.59 -0.96
C PRO A 19 -7.47 -10.79 -0.81
N ILE A 20 -8.24 -10.82 -1.92
CA ILE A 20 -9.68 -11.11 -1.88
C ILE A 20 -9.93 -12.53 -1.35
N TRP A 21 -9.15 -13.50 -1.86
CA TRP A 21 -9.26 -14.89 -1.39
C TRP A 21 -8.91 -15.02 0.10
N ALA A 22 -7.81 -14.36 0.54
CA ALA A 22 -7.41 -14.32 1.95
C ALA A 22 -8.50 -13.69 2.84
N CYS A 23 -9.07 -12.55 2.44
CA CYS A 23 -10.16 -11.91 3.18
C CYS A 23 -11.41 -12.80 3.30
N ASN A 24 -11.77 -13.53 2.25
CA ASN A 24 -12.89 -14.46 2.29
C ASN A 24 -12.67 -15.60 3.28
N GLN A 25 -11.43 -16.09 3.44
CA GLN A 25 -11.09 -17.07 4.44
C GLN A 25 -11.15 -16.48 5.86
N LEU A 26 -10.49 -15.34 6.09
CA LEU A 26 -10.50 -14.65 7.39
C LEU A 26 -11.90 -14.29 7.88
N LYS A 27 -12.79 -13.93 6.95
CA LYS A 27 -14.19 -13.64 7.27
C LYS A 27 -14.93 -14.86 7.80
N LYS A 28 -14.63 -16.07 7.30
CA LYS A 28 -15.23 -17.32 7.80
C LYS A 28 -14.72 -17.70 9.18
N GLU A 29 -13.48 -17.33 9.50
CA GLU A 29 -12.81 -17.67 10.77
C GLU A 29 -13.14 -16.67 11.90
N GLN A 30 -13.87 -15.60 11.61
CA GLN A 30 -14.07 -14.44 12.49
C GLN A 30 -14.89 -14.72 13.76
N ASN A 31 -15.49 -15.89 13.92
CA ASN A 31 -16.54 -16.13 14.93
C ASN A 31 -16.09 -16.12 16.41
N ASN A 32 -14.78 -15.96 16.78
CA ASN A 32 -14.36 -16.16 18.18
C ASN A 32 -13.18 -15.31 18.69
N LEU A 33 -12.64 -14.31 18.01
CA LEU A 33 -11.28 -13.85 18.34
C LEU A 33 -11.15 -12.49 19.05
N ASP A 34 -12.12 -11.58 18.92
CA ASP A 34 -12.01 -10.28 19.60
C ASP A 34 -13.39 -9.78 20.06
N LYS A 35 -13.56 -9.58 21.36
CA LYS A 35 -14.79 -9.01 21.91
C LYS A 35 -14.85 -7.47 21.78
N ASP A 36 -13.70 -6.84 21.57
CA ASP A 36 -13.55 -5.39 21.67
C ASP A 36 -13.32 -4.68 20.33
N ILE A 37 -12.86 -5.40 19.28
CA ILE A 37 -12.57 -4.86 17.96
C ILE A 37 -13.21 -5.74 16.90
N GLU A 38 -14.08 -5.14 16.09
CA GLU A 38 -14.69 -5.80 14.93
C GLU A 38 -13.84 -5.60 13.69
N TYR A 39 -13.56 -6.67 12.95
CA TYR A 39 -12.85 -6.60 11.67
C TYR A 39 -13.84 -6.76 10.51
N LYS A 40 -13.93 -5.74 9.65
CA LYS A 40 -14.79 -5.76 8.47
C LYS A 40 -13.98 -6.02 7.22
N TYR A 41 -14.30 -7.11 6.53
CA TYR A 41 -13.64 -7.52 5.29
C TYR A 41 -14.54 -7.19 4.10
N ILE A 42 -14.04 -6.36 3.18
CA ILE A 42 -14.79 -5.94 2.00
C ILE A 42 -13.96 -6.07 0.72
N ILE A 43 -14.66 -6.17 -0.41
CA ILE A 43 -14.05 -5.99 -1.74
C ILE A 43 -14.14 -4.50 -2.09
N GLY A 44 -12.98 -3.87 -2.35
CA GLY A 44 -12.89 -2.46 -2.69
C GLY A 44 -13.63 -2.14 -3.99
N ASN A 45 -13.30 -2.85 -5.08
CA ASN A 45 -13.84 -2.63 -6.42
C ASN A 45 -14.49 -3.93 -6.98
N PRO A 46 -15.72 -4.27 -6.57
CA PRO A 46 -16.34 -5.54 -6.92
C PRO A 46 -16.57 -5.70 -8.42
N LEU A 47 -16.92 -4.63 -9.16
CA LEU A 47 -17.15 -4.73 -10.60
C LEU A 47 -15.84 -4.96 -11.38
N ALA A 48 -14.75 -4.31 -10.97
CA ALA A 48 -13.44 -4.55 -11.57
C ALA A 48 -12.95 -5.98 -11.27
N TYR A 49 -13.22 -6.50 -10.06
CA TYR A 49 -12.93 -7.89 -9.72
C TYR A 49 -13.72 -8.88 -10.59
N GLU A 50 -15.01 -8.66 -10.77
CA GLU A 50 -15.86 -9.49 -11.63
C GLU A 50 -15.35 -9.52 -13.09
N LYS A 51 -14.86 -8.37 -13.60
CA LYS A 51 -14.29 -8.24 -14.95
C LYS A 51 -12.80 -8.67 -15.04
N GLY A 52 -12.16 -8.99 -13.94
CA GLY A 52 -10.73 -9.31 -13.91
C GLY A 52 -9.84 -8.14 -14.37
N SER A 53 -10.32 -6.90 -14.24
CA SER A 53 -9.61 -5.69 -14.63
C SER A 53 -9.07 -4.94 -13.41
N ARG A 54 -8.09 -4.07 -13.60
CA ARG A 54 -7.56 -3.23 -12.52
C ARG A 54 -8.63 -2.27 -12.02
N TYR A 55 -9.32 -1.59 -12.92
CA TYR A 55 -10.46 -0.69 -12.69
C TYR A 55 -11.41 -0.72 -13.90
N ILE A 56 -12.52 -0.01 -13.81
CA ILE A 56 -13.52 0.13 -14.89
C ILE A 56 -13.28 1.45 -15.66
N ASP A 57 -13.41 2.58 -14.99
CA ASP A 57 -13.31 3.92 -15.58
C ASP A 57 -12.02 4.63 -15.15
N SER A 58 -11.61 4.48 -13.88
CA SER A 58 -10.42 5.11 -13.30
C SER A 58 -9.88 4.35 -12.09
N ASP A 59 -8.64 4.63 -11.69
CA ASP A 59 -8.01 3.98 -10.54
C ASP A 59 -8.76 4.32 -9.24
N LEU A 60 -9.42 3.34 -8.63
CA LEU A 60 -10.13 3.53 -7.37
C LEU A 60 -9.19 4.08 -6.29
N ASN A 61 -7.93 3.62 -6.26
CA ASN A 61 -6.92 4.09 -5.29
C ASN A 61 -6.36 5.50 -5.63
N ARG A 62 -7.07 6.27 -6.44
CA ARG A 62 -6.86 7.70 -6.73
C ARG A 62 -8.17 8.50 -6.61
N SER A 63 -9.26 7.86 -6.18
CA SER A 63 -10.61 8.44 -6.19
C SER A 63 -11.07 8.96 -4.83
N PHE A 64 -10.25 8.85 -3.77
CA PHE A 64 -10.58 9.28 -2.40
C PHE A 64 -10.18 10.73 -2.10
N ASN A 65 -10.27 11.62 -3.08
CA ASN A 65 -9.96 13.03 -2.89
C ASN A 65 -11.12 13.77 -2.19
N SER A 66 -10.81 14.52 -1.14
CA SER A 66 -11.75 15.33 -0.37
C SER A 66 -12.31 16.56 -1.13
N ASN A 67 -11.79 16.86 -2.33
CA ASN A 67 -12.26 17.98 -3.13
C ASN A 67 -13.60 17.65 -3.80
N LYS A 68 -14.69 18.01 -3.12
CA LYS A 68 -16.08 17.84 -3.57
C LYS A 68 -16.38 18.41 -4.96
N GLN A 69 -15.54 19.27 -5.52
CA GLN A 69 -15.72 19.85 -6.86
C GLN A 69 -15.61 18.81 -7.99
N ASN A 70 -14.87 17.72 -7.80
CA ASN A 70 -14.77 16.66 -8.80
C ASN A 70 -15.97 15.70 -8.79
N ILE A 71 -16.74 15.64 -7.71
CA ILE A 71 -17.89 14.74 -7.54
C ILE A 71 -19.04 15.10 -8.51
N TYR A 72 -19.28 16.40 -8.72
CA TYR A 72 -20.38 16.88 -9.57
C TYR A 72 -20.13 16.74 -11.07
N ASN A 73 -18.85 16.71 -11.49
CA ASN A 73 -18.49 16.65 -12.91
C ASN A 73 -18.34 15.24 -13.48
N ASN A 74 -18.32 14.19 -12.62
CA ASN A 74 -18.08 12.79 -13.03
C ASN A 74 -19.16 11.82 -12.52
N LYS A 75 -20.45 12.19 -12.63
CA LYS A 75 -21.58 11.34 -12.20
C LYS A 75 -21.58 9.92 -12.79
N ASN A 76 -20.90 9.70 -13.90
CA ASN A 76 -20.87 8.40 -14.59
C ASN A 76 -19.58 7.59 -14.32
N ASN A 77 -18.67 8.04 -13.46
CA ASN A 77 -17.45 7.29 -13.16
C ASN A 77 -17.71 6.32 -12.01
N TYR A 78 -17.53 5.04 -12.28
CA TYR A 78 -17.82 3.97 -11.32
C TYR A 78 -16.95 4.07 -10.07
N GLU A 79 -15.64 4.28 -10.22
CA GLU A 79 -14.70 4.30 -9.08
C GLU A 79 -14.89 5.51 -8.19
N ILE A 80 -15.22 6.68 -8.75
CA ILE A 80 -15.57 7.87 -7.96
C ILE A 80 -16.81 7.60 -7.12
N ASN A 81 -17.86 7.03 -7.72
CA ASN A 81 -19.08 6.66 -7.00
C ASN A 81 -18.80 5.59 -5.94
N ARG A 82 -17.92 4.63 -6.26
CA ARG A 82 -17.51 3.59 -5.32
C ARG A 82 -16.72 4.14 -4.14
N ALA A 83 -15.78 5.06 -4.36
CA ALA A 83 -15.03 5.74 -3.29
C ALA A 83 -15.98 6.50 -2.35
N ASN A 84 -16.93 7.26 -2.91
CA ASN A 84 -17.94 7.96 -2.13
C ASN A 84 -18.77 6.99 -1.29
N PHE A 85 -19.28 5.91 -1.89
CA PHE A 85 -20.02 4.88 -1.16
C PHE A 85 -19.21 4.29 0.00
N LEU A 86 -17.90 4.01 -0.21
CA LEU A 86 -17.05 3.45 0.84
C LEU A 86 -16.86 4.44 2.00
N VAL A 87 -16.68 5.73 1.71
CA VAL A 87 -16.55 6.77 2.73
C VAL A 87 -17.88 7.03 3.45
N GLU A 88 -19.01 7.09 2.73
CA GLU A 88 -20.35 7.26 3.32
C GLU A 88 -20.73 6.06 4.20
N ARG A 89 -20.33 4.86 3.82
CA ARG A 89 -20.64 3.66 4.59
C ARG A 89 -19.69 3.44 5.75
N TYR A 90 -18.37 3.47 5.52
CA TYR A 90 -17.33 3.01 6.45
C TYR A 90 -16.38 4.11 6.94
N GLY A 91 -16.46 5.32 6.40
CA GLY A 91 -15.68 6.46 6.89
C GLY A 91 -16.06 6.83 8.32
N ILE A 92 -15.23 7.64 8.99
CA ILE A 92 -15.39 7.96 10.43
C ILE A 92 -16.76 8.57 10.77
N ASN A 93 -17.40 9.26 9.82
CA ASN A 93 -18.73 9.85 9.96
C ASN A 93 -19.79 9.07 9.15
N GLY A 94 -19.48 7.86 8.72
CA GLY A 94 -20.35 7.03 7.90
C GLY A 94 -21.39 6.26 8.72
N GLU A 95 -22.19 5.46 8.02
CA GLU A 95 -23.27 4.67 8.63
C GLU A 95 -22.74 3.54 9.55
N ASP A 96 -21.61 2.95 9.19
CA ASP A 96 -20.96 1.85 9.90
C ASP A 96 -19.46 2.15 10.10
N PRO A 97 -19.12 3.17 10.94
CA PRO A 97 -17.83 3.81 10.93
C PRO A 97 -16.69 2.89 11.38
N CYS A 98 -15.61 2.89 10.61
CA CYS A 98 -14.36 2.21 10.93
C CYS A 98 -13.28 3.26 11.26
N GLN A 99 -12.45 2.99 12.27
CA GLN A 99 -11.42 3.90 12.74
C GLN A 99 -10.08 3.74 12.00
N ILE A 100 -9.85 2.55 11.46
CA ILE A 100 -8.62 2.17 10.76
C ILE A 100 -9.01 1.51 9.44
N ALA A 101 -8.26 1.80 8.37
CA ALA A 101 -8.35 1.09 7.10
C ALA A 101 -7.02 0.41 6.75
N ILE A 102 -7.07 -0.87 6.41
CA ILE A 102 -5.93 -1.61 5.87
C ILE A 102 -6.29 -2.03 4.45
N ASP A 103 -5.54 -1.53 3.49
CA ASP A 103 -5.74 -1.84 2.07
C ASP A 103 -4.73 -2.88 1.62
N LEU A 104 -5.21 -3.98 1.07
CA LEU A 104 -4.40 -5.14 0.70
C LEU A 104 -4.16 -5.17 -0.80
N HIS A 105 -2.90 -5.09 -1.19
CA HIS A 105 -2.46 -5.04 -2.58
C HIS A 105 -1.46 -6.13 -2.92
N THR A 106 -1.40 -6.46 -4.20
CA THR A 106 -0.32 -7.25 -4.77
C THR A 106 0.41 -6.48 -5.86
N THR A 107 1.71 -6.73 -5.98
CA THR A 107 2.58 -6.12 -6.97
C THR A 107 3.27 -7.18 -7.84
N THR A 108 3.54 -6.84 -9.08
CA THR A 108 4.36 -7.65 -9.99
C THR A 108 5.87 -7.47 -9.75
N SER A 109 6.26 -6.40 -9.04
CA SER A 109 7.66 -6.15 -8.68
C SER A 109 8.10 -6.94 -7.44
N ASN A 110 9.40 -7.16 -7.30
CA ASN A 110 9.97 -7.98 -6.22
C ASN A 110 10.07 -7.23 -4.89
N MET A 111 8.96 -6.60 -4.49
CA MET A 111 8.84 -5.84 -3.23
C MET A 111 8.88 -6.74 -1.99
N GLY A 112 8.65 -8.05 -2.16
CA GLY A 112 8.41 -8.95 -1.04
C GLY A 112 7.12 -8.61 -0.32
N THR A 113 7.13 -8.67 1.00
CA THR A 113 6.06 -8.12 1.83
C THR A 113 6.50 -6.78 2.36
N SER A 114 5.75 -5.74 2.10
CA SER A 114 6.09 -4.36 2.48
C SER A 114 4.86 -3.58 2.95
N ILE A 115 5.11 -2.49 3.65
CA ILE A 115 4.11 -1.53 4.08
C ILE A 115 4.26 -0.28 3.23
N VAL A 116 3.13 0.28 2.75
CA VAL A 116 3.10 1.62 2.15
C VAL A 116 2.32 2.55 3.06
N MET A 117 2.90 3.72 3.32
CA MET A 117 2.32 4.80 4.12
C MET A 117 2.23 6.07 3.28
N TYR A 118 1.18 6.86 3.50
CA TYR A 118 0.96 8.13 2.82
C TYR A 118 1.01 9.28 3.84
N GLY A 119 2.14 10.02 3.80
CA GLY A 119 2.40 11.09 4.76
C GLY A 119 2.82 10.60 6.16
N ARG A 120 3.00 11.55 7.09
CA ARG A 120 3.60 11.32 8.42
C ARG A 120 2.57 11.34 9.53
N ARG A 121 1.47 10.60 9.38
CA ARG A 121 0.45 10.52 10.43
C ARG A 121 0.94 9.64 11.58
N ILE A 122 0.94 10.19 12.79
CA ILE A 122 1.45 9.51 14.01
C ILE A 122 0.79 8.14 14.24
N LYS A 123 -0.51 8.05 13.99
CA LYS A 123 -1.27 6.79 14.17
C LYS A 123 -0.83 5.70 13.19
N ASP A 124 -0.48 6.08 11.96
CA ASP A 124 0.03 5.15 10.95
C ASP A 124 1.41 4.64 11.34
N PHE A 125 2.27 5.48 11.90
CA PHE A 125 3.57 5.07 12.43
C PHE A 125 3.44 4.05 13.56
N CYS A 126 2.48 4.23 14.47
CA CYS A 126 2.21 3.25 15.53
C CYS A 126 1.87 1.89 14.92
N LEU A 127 0.93 1.86 13.98
CA LEU A 127 0.47 0.63 13.33
C LEU A 127 1.59 -0.04 12.50
N ALA A 128 2.36 0.75 11.75
CA ALA A 128 3.49 0.26 10.96
C ALA A 128 4.62 -0.30 11.85
N ALA A 129 4.86 0.34 13.02
CA ALA A 129 5.88 -0.10 13.96
C ALA A 129 5.58 -1.50 14.54
N LEU A 130 4.31 -1.82 14.79
CA LEU A 130 3.91 -3.16 15.23
C LEU A 130 4.31 -4.22 14.20
N LEU A 131 3.99 -3.99 12.93
CA LEU A 131 4.30 -4.94 11.85
C LEU A 131 5.79 -4.99 11.52
N GLN A 132 6.49 -3.84 11.52
CA GLN A 132 7.94 -3.84 11.31
C GLN A 132 8.66 -4.56 12.45
N ASN A 133 8.26 -4.36 13.70
CA ASN A 133 8.84 -5.04 14.86
C ASN A 133 8.64 -6.56 14.79
N LYS A 134 7.46 -7.01 14.35
CA LYS A 134 7.11 -8.43 14.27
C LYS A 134 7.80 -9.16 13.12
N PHE A 135 7.88 -8.53 11.94
CA PHE A 135 8.26 -9.20 10.69
C PHE A 135 9.47 -8.60 9.98
N GLY A 136 10.01 -7.46 10.45
CA GLY A 136 11.10 -6.77 9.77
C GLY A 136 10.69 -6.17 8.41
N LEU A 137 9.42 -5.84 8.20
CA LEU A 137 8.91 -5.37 6.90
C LEU A 137 9.53 -4.03 6.51
N PRO A 138 9.99 -3.87 5.25
CA PRO A 138 10.35 -2.56 4.74
C PRO A 138 9.08 -1.69 4.64
N ILE A 139 9.27 -0.39 4.90
CA ILE A 139 8.19 0.61 4.84
C ILE A 139 8.54 1.62 3.75
N TYR A 140 7.68 1.72 2.74
CA TYR A 140 7.71 2.81 1.76
C TYR A 140 6.84 3.96 2.26
N LEU A 141 7.47 5.10 2.52
CA LEU A 141 6.79 6.32 2.91
C LEU A 141 6.63 7.22 1.68
N HIS A 142 5.40 7.27 1.15
CA HIS A 142 5.04 8.12 0.03
C HIS A 142 4.60 9.48 0.52
N GLU A 143 5.35 10.50 0.18
CA GLU A 143 5.05 11.89 0.53
C GLU A 143 5.57 12.84 -0.56
N GLN A 144 5.09 14.08 -0.56
CA GLN A 144 5.55 15.18 -1.43
C GLN A 144 5.27 15.03 -2.94
N ASP A 145 4.70 13.94 -3.42
CA ASP A 145 4.27 13.83 -4.83
C ASP A 145 2.82 14.28 -4.98
N LYS A 146 2.64 15.56 -5.28
CA LYS A 146 1.31 16.18 -5.50
C LYS A 146 0.54 15.59 -6.68
N ARG A 147 1.20 14.83 -7.56
CA ARG A 147 0.57 14.19 -8.73
C ARG A 147 -0.11 12.88 -8.36
N GLN A 148 0.22 12.31 -7.22
CA GLN A 148 -0.32 11.05 -6.73
C GLN A 148 -0.97 11.27 -5.36
N THR A 149 -2.27 11.46 -5.35
CA THR A 149 -3.11 11.70 -4.17
C THR A 149 -4.42 10.93 -4.30
N GLY A 150 -5.20 10.88 -3.23
CA GLY A 150 -6.51 10.23 -3.23
C GLY A 150 -6.44 8.73 -3.03
N PHE A 151 -5.47 8.28 -2.26
CA PHE A 151 -5.36 6.89 -1.86
C PHE A 151 -6.44 6.52 -0.83
N LEU A 152 -6.92 5.28 -0.89
CA LEU A 152 -8.00 4.80 -0.03
C LEU A 152 -7.74 5.11 1.44
N VAL A 153 -6.59 4.70 1.96
CA VAL A 153 -6.28 4.81 3.40
C VAL A 153 -6.16 6.25 3.90
N GLU A 154 -5.99 7.23 3.00
CA GLU A 154 -5.97 8.66 3.39
C GLU A 154 -7.34 9.17 3.85
N ALA A 155 -8.44 8.52 3.44
CA ALA A 155 -9.79 8.89 3.84
C ALA A 155 -10.17 8.43 5.28
N TRP A 156 -9.31 7.65 5.95
CA TRP A 156 -9.51 7.19 7.33
C TRP A 156 -8.53 7.85 8.30
N PRO A 157 -8.89 7.96 9.60
CA PRO A 157 -8.03 8.56 10.64
C PRO A 157 -6.69 7.86 10.81
N CYS A 158 -6.61 6.58 10.48
CA CYS A 158 -5.41 5.75 10.48
C CYS A 158 -5.51 4.70 9.39
N GLY A 159 -4.41 4.38 8.72
CA GLY A 159 -4.41 3.31 7.72
C GLY A 159 -3.05 3.01 7.12
N LEU A 160 -2.93 1.79 6.64
CA LEU A 160 -1.76 1.29 5.93
C LEU A 160 -2.17 0.55 4.67
N VAL A 161 -1.26 0.50 3.70
CA VAL A 161 -1.31 -0.45 2.61
C VAL A 161 -0.33 -1.59 2.91
N LEU A 162 -0.78 -2.83 2.73
CA LEU A 162 0.07 -4.01 2.68
C LEU A 162 0.26 -4.41 1.22
N GLU A 163 1.51 -4.37 0.77
CA GLU A 163 1.91 -4.71 -0.60
C GLU A 163 2.69 -6.02 -0.58
N ILE A 164 2.21 -7.05 -1.29
CA ILE A 164 2.87 -8.37 -1.33
C ILE A 164 3.11 -8.80 -2.78
N GLY A 165 4.35 -9.17 -3.08
CA GLY A 165 4.76 -9.68 -4.39
C GLY A 165 6.14 -10.33 -4.38
N PRO A 166 6.64 -10.75 -5.54
CA PRO A 166 6.02 -10.58 -6.85
C PRO A 166 4.92 -11.63 -7.14
N VAL A 167 3.85 -11.18 -7.77
CA VAL A 167 2.82 -12.08 -8.31
C VAL A 167 2.16 -11.47 -9.55
N ALA A 168 1.86 -12.30 -10.54
CA ALA A 168 1.14 -11.85 -11.73
C ALA A 168 -0.31 -11.47 -11.39
N GLN A 169 -0.86 -10.50 -12.12
CA GLN A 169 -2.27 -10.13 -12.02
C GLN A 169 -3.16 -11.30 -12.45
N ASN A 170 -4.34 -11.42 -11.84
CA ASN A 170 -5.29 -12.51 -12.08
C ASN A 170 -4.72 -13.93 -11.88
N TYR A 171 -3.64 -14.08 -11.12
CA TYR A 171 -3.03 -15.37 -10.80
C TYR A 171 -3.16 -15.68 -9.31
N TYR A 172 -3.71 -16.85 -8.96
CA TYR A 172 -3.76 -17.31 -7.57
C TYR A 172 -2.42 -17.94 -7.17
N ASP A 173 -1.80 -17.37 -6.16
CA ASP A 173 -0.58 -17.90 -5.54
C ASP A 173 -0.83 -18.20 -4.06
N SER A 174 -0.78 -19.49 -3.71
CA SER A 174 -1.02 -19.95 -2.33
C SER A 174 -0.03 -19.38 -1.32
N LYS A 175 1.21 -19.09 -1.72
CA LYS A 175 2.23 -18.48 -0.83
C LYS A 175 1.88 -17.03 -0.54
N ILE A 176 1.45 -16.28 -1.54
CA ILE A 176 1.00 -14.90 -1.39
C ILE A 176 -0.26 -14.84 -0.53
N ILE A 177 -1.25 -15.70 -0.79
CA ILE A 177 -2.47 -15.80 0.01
C ILE A 177 -2.13 -16.11 1.48
N ASN A 178 -1.30 -17.14 1.72
CA ASN A 178 -0.88 -17.49 3.08
C ASN A 178 -0.13 -16.37 3.78
N ARG A 179 0.65 -15.57 3.04
CA ARG A 179 1.34 -14.40 3.60
C ARG A 179 0.34 -13.35 4.10
N PHE A 180 -0.72 -13.05 3.34
CA PHE A 180 -1.80 -12.17 3.82
C PHE A 180 -2.47 -12.71 5.08
N LEU A 181 -2.82 -14.00 5.11
CA LEU A 181 -3.43 -14.64 6.28
C LEU A 181 -2.56 -14.47 7.54
N ILE A 182 -1.26 -14.77 7.44
CA ILE A 182 -0.32 -14.65 8.55
C ILE A 182 -0.23 -13.19 9.04
N ILE A 183 -0.06 -12.23 8.12
CA ILE A 183 0.16 -10.84 8.50
C ILE A 183 -1.08 -10.22 9.12
N ILE A 184 -2.27 -10.45 8.54
CA ILE A 184 -3.51 -9.91 9.09
C ILE A 184 -3.84 -10.55 10.44
N SER A 185 -3.67 -11.87 10.58
CA SER A 185 -3.87 -12.53 11.88
C SER A 185 -2.89 -12.00 12.93
N SER A 186 -1.61 -11.84 12.57
CA SER A 186 -0.62 -11.27 13.49
C SER A 186 -0.88 -9.80 13.82
N LEU A 187 -1.34 -8.99 12.86
CA LEU A 187 -1.70 -7.60 13.13
C LEU A 187 -2.81 -7.49 14.18
N ARG A 188 -3.83 -8.35 14.08
CA ARG A 188 -4.92 -8.45 15.09
C ARG A 188 -4.34 -8.77 16.45
N GLU A 189 -3.46 -9.77 16.52
CA GLU A 189 -2.80 -10.19 17.75
C GLU A 189 -1.93 -9.07 18.36
N GLU A 190 -1.12 -8.37 17.55
CA GLU A 190 -0.23 -7.30 18.03
C GLU A 190 -1.01 -6.06 18.49
N ILE A 191 -2.11 -5.69 17.81
CA ILE A 191 -3.01 -4.62 18.29
C ILE A 191 -3.60 -4.99 19.66
N ASN A 192 -4.03 -6.22 19.82
CA ASN A 192 -4.60 -6.70 21.09
C ASN A 192 -3.55 -6.72 22.22
N LYS A 193 -2.33 -7.18 21.93
CA LYS A 193 -1.21 -7.13 22.88
C LYS A 193 -0.87 -5.70 23.29
N LEU A 194 -0.81 -4.77 22.33
CA LEU A 194 -0.55 -3.35 22.62
C LEU A 194 -1.65 -2.76 23.50
N LYS A 195 -2.92 -3.03 23.18
CA LYS A 195 -4.08 -2.59 23.96
C LYS A 195 -4.04 -3.07 25.41
N ASN A 196 -3.55 -4.28 25.64
CA ASN A 196 -3.42 -4.88 26.97
C ASN A 196 -2.07 -4.61 27.65
N ASN A 197 -1.24 -3.69 27.12
CA ASN A 197 0.10 -3.35 27.62
C ASN A 197 1.06 -4.56 27.72
N LEU A 198 0.89 -5.56 26.86
CA LEU A 198 1.73 -6.76 26.82
C LEU A 198 2.97 -6.60 25.95
N ILE A 199 3.00 -5.56 25.11
CA ILE A 199 4.14 -5.20 24.27
C ILE A 199 4.35 -3.67 24.28
N ALA A 200 5.57 -3.26 23.94
CA ALA A 200 5.94 -1.88 23.70
C ALA A 200 6.30 -1.68 22.21
N LEU A 201 6.22 -0.44 21.72
CA LEU A 201 6.72 -0.11 20.41
C LEU A 201 8.27 -0.20 20.38
N PRO A 202 8.87 -0.52 19.22
CA PRO A 202 10.31 -0.43 19.02
C PRO A 202 10.76 1.03 19.21
N LYS A 203 12.00 1.24 19.66
CA LYS A 203 12.57 2.60 19.86
C LYS A 203 12.66 3.40 18.57
N THR A 204 12.79 2.71 17.44
CA THR A 204 12.97 3.33 16.13
C THR A 204 12.16 2.59 15.07
N LEU A 205 11.71 3.33 14.07
CA LEU A 205 11.08 2.85 12.85
C LEU A 205 11.98 3.21 11.67
N ILE A 206 12.30 2.24 10.81
CA ILE A 206 13.07 2.48 9.60
C ILE A 206 12.09 2.60 8.42
N VAL A 207 12.13 3.75 7.75
CA VAL A 207 11.31 4.01 6.57
C VAL A 207 12.17 4.31 5.34
N HIS A 208 11.63 4.03 4.17
CA HIS A 208 12.19 4.39 2.87
C HIS A 208 11.34 5.51 2.28
N VAL A 209 11.81 6.75 2.42
CA VAL A 209 11.10 7.96 1.99
C VAL A 209 11.22 8.13 0.49
N HIS A 210 10.10 8.30 -0.20
CA HIS A 210 10.04 8.57 -1.64
C HIS A 210 10.85 9.82 -2.01
N GLN A 211 11.66 9.74 -3.07
CA GLN A 211 12.48 10.84 -3.58
C GLN A 211 12.12 11.25 -5.01
N GLY A 212 11.34 10.43 -5.68
CA GLY A 212 10.94 10.63 -7.06
C GLY A 212 10.88 9.30 -7.83
N SER A 213 10.41 9.37 -9.06
CA SER A 213 10.29 8.20 -9.94
C SER A 213 10.89 8.52 -11.30
N ILE A 214 11.39 7.50 -11.98
CA ILE A 214 11.90 7.63 -13.35
C ILE A 214 11.12 6.73 -14.31
N ASP A 215 11.02 7.20 -15.54
CA ASP A 215 10.44 6.44 -16.64
C ASP A 215 11.48 5.53 -17.31
N TYR A 216 11.01 4.65 -18.17
CA TYR A 216 11.86 3.94 -19.11
C TYR A 216 12.52 4.93 -20.07
N PRO A 217 13.77 4.65 -20.55
CA PRO A 217 14.37 5.43 -21.64
C PRO A 217 13.43 5.45 -22.84
N ARG A 218 13.28 6.62 -23.47
CA ARG A 218 12.41 6.79 -24.65
C ARG A 218 13.12 7.43 -25.81
N THR A 219 12.65 7.11 -27.00
CA THR A 219 13.01 7.80 -28.25
C THR A 219 12.39 9.22 -28.24
N LYS A 220 12.81 10.04 -29.22
CA LYS A 220 12.19 11.35 -29.44
C LYS A 220 10.69 11.27 -29.75
N ASN A 221 10.23 10.14 -30.30
CA ASN A 221 8.81 9.89 -30.62
C ASN A 221 8.01 9.36 -29.42
N GLY A 222 8.65 9.12 -28.26
CA GLY A 222 8.00 8.63 -27.06
C GLY A 222 7.99 7.10 -26.91
N ASP A 223 8.50 6.34 -27.87
CA ASP A 223 8.60 4.89 -27.77
C ASP A 223 9.64 4.46 -26.73
N ILE A 224 9.40 3.35 -26.04
CA ILE A 224 10.37 2.79 -25.08
C ILE A 224 11.64 2.38 -25.87
N ASN A 225 12.78 2.93 -25.46
CA ASN A 225 14.10 2.70 -26.07
C ASN A 225 15.09 2.00 -25.13
N GLY A 226 14.63 1.50 -24.01
CA GLY A 226 15.46 0.75 -23.08
C GLY A 226 14.62 0.03 -22.04
N LEU A 227 15.18 -1.03 -21.49
CA LEU A 227 14.54 -1.90 -20.50
C LEU A 227 15.30 -1.84 -19.18
N ILE A 228 14.69 -2.29 -18.09
CA ILE A 228 15.39 -2.48 -16.80
C ILE A 228 16.63 -3.35 -17.06
N HIS A 229 17.78 -2.87 -16.60
CA HIS A 229 19.04 -3.63 -16.74
C HIS A 229 18.93 -4.99 -16.03
N PRO A 230 19.45 -6.10 -16.61
CA PRO A 230 19.36 -7.42 -15.98
C PRO A 230 19.87 -7.48 -14.54
N GLU A 231 20.95 -6.76 -14.23
CA GLU A 231 21.48 -6.67 -12.86
C GLU A 231 20.59 -5.88 -11.90
N ARG A 232 19.62 -5.08 -12.42
CA ARG A 232 18.66 -4.30 -11.64
C ARG A 232 17.33 -5.01 -11.47
N MET A 233 16.97 -5.94 -12.36
CA MET A 233 15.72 -6.70 -12.26
C MET A 233 15.62 -7.43 -10.91
N ASN A 234 14.43 -7.37 -10.30
CA ASN A 234 14.14 -8.02 -9.02
C ASN A 234 15.06 -7.58 -7.86
N LYS A 235 15.63 -6.38 -7.94
CA LYS A 235 16.52 -5.81 -6.90
C LYS A 235 15.86 -4.67 -6.13
N ASP A 236 14.54 -4.79 -5.90
CA ASP A 236 13.84 -3.87 -5.00
C ASP A 236 14.51 -3.82 -3.63
N TRP A 237 14.51 -2.66 -3.00
CA TRP A 237 15.16 -2.39 -1.71
C TRP A 237 16.68 -2.58 -1.68
N LYS A 238 17.33 -2.82 -2.80
CA LYS A 238 18.79 -2.95 -2.86
C LYS A 238 19.44 -1.60 -3.11
N LEU A 239 20.44 -1.30 -2.28
CA LEU A 239 21.25 -0.08 -2.38
C LEU A 239 21.73 0.14 -3.81
N THR A 240 21.64 1.38 -4.27
CA THR A 240 22.08 1.85 -5.58
C THR A 240 22.89 3.14 -5.40
N LYS A 241 24.07 3.18 -5.98
CA LYS A 241 24.99 4.31 -5.94
C LYS A 241 25.35 4.78 -7.34
N LYS A 242 25.96 5.95 -7.44
CA LYS A 242 26.44 6.48 -8.72
C LYS A 242 27.29 5.46 -9.47
N GLY A 243 26.95 5.27 -10.75
CA GLY A 243 27.60 4.31 -11.63
C GLY A 243 26.93 2.93 -11.70
N ASP A 244 26.00 2.61 -10.77
CA ASP A 244 25.29 1.34 -10.84
C ASP A 244 24.33 1.31 -12.06
N PRO A 245 24.12 0.14 -12.69
CA PRO A 245 23.25 0.02 -13.86
C PRO A 245 21.77 0.22 -13.49
N LEU A 246 21.03 0.96 -14.34
CA LEU A 246 19.58 1.12 -14.24
C LEU A 246 18.85 0.52 -15.43
N PHE A 247 19.30 0.86 -16.67
CA PHE A 247 18.66 0.42 -17.89
C PHE A 247 19.69 -0.10 -18.88
N LEU A 248 19.20 -0.92 -19.82
CA LEU A 248 19.89 -1.35 -21.02
C LEU A 248 19.12 -0.77 -22.21
N ASP A 249 19.76 0.03 -23.06
CA ASP A 249 19.11 0.57 -24.25
C ASP A 249 19.04 -0.45 -25.39
N ILE A 250 18.38 -0.08 -26.50
CA ILE A 250 18.20 -0.96 -27.65
C ILE A 250 19.51 -1.25 -28.38
N GLU A 251 20.53 -0.38 -28.27
CA GLU A 251 21.85 -0.57 -28.80
C GLU A 251 22.77 -1.45 -27.92
N GLY A 252 22.28 -1.85 -26.72
CA GLY A 252 23.03 -2.63 -25.76
C GLY A 252 23.91 -1.82 -24.81
N ASN A 253 23.74 -0.48 -24.77
CA ASN A 253 24.50 0.36 -23.85
C ASN A 253 23.83 0.34 -22.45
N THR A 254 24.67 0.29 -21.41
CA THR A 254 24.21 0.40 -20.03
C THR A 254 24.00 1.86 -19.63
N LEU A 255 22.77 2.23 -19.34
CA LEU A 255 22.42 3.53 -18.74
C LEU A 255 22.53 3.42 -17.23
N ARG A 256 23.36 4.29 -16.62
CA ARG A 256 23.74 4.19 -15.22
C ARG A 256 23.08 5.27 -14.38
N TYR A 257 22.96 4.99 -13.08
CA TYR A 257 22.54 6.01 -12.12
C TYR A 257 23.58 7.09 -11.98
N LEU A 258 23.19 8.36 -12.20
CA LEU A 258 24.09 9.51 -12.21
C LEU A 258 23.99 10.37 -10.94
N GLY A 259 23.00 10.09 -10.07
CA GLY A 259 22.80 10.81 -8.83
C GLY A 259 23.97 10.65 -7.85
N GLN A 260 24.19 11.66 -7.00
CA GLN A 260 25.26 11.63 -5.99
C GLN A 260 24.84 10.87 -4.73
N ASP A 261 23.54 10.83 -4.44
CA ASP A 261 23.00 10.20 -3.24
C ASP A 261 22.90 8.67 -3.41
N ILE A 262 23.04 7.97 -2.29
CA ILE A 262 22.67 6.55 -2.21
C ILE A 262 21.15 6.45 -2.16
N ILE A 263 20.56 5.60 -3.00
CA ILE A 263 19.13 5.36 -3.08
C ILE A 263 18.81 3.88 -2.94
N TRP A 264 17.54 3.59 -2.66
CA TRP A 264 16.96 2.24 -2.66
C TRP A 264 15.77 2.23 -3.63
N PRO A 265 15.95 1.73 -4.87
CA PRO A 265 14.86 1.62 -5.84
C PRO A 265 13.80 0.64 -5.38
N VAL A 266 12.55 0.94 -5.71
CA VAL A 266 11.36 0.14 -5.38
C VAL A 266 10.38 0.16 -6.54
N PHE A 267 9.45 -0.81 -6.56
CA PHE A 267 8.47 -0.98 -7.65
C PHE A 267 9.16 -1.06 -9.01
N ILE A 268 10.28 -1.80 -9.06
CA ILE A 268 11.09 -1.95 -10.27
C ILE A 268 10.30 -2.77 -11.30
N GLY A 269 9.94 -2.15 -12.41
CA GLY A 269 9.19 -2.79 -13.49
C GLY A 269 7.75 -3.14 -13.12
N GLU A 270 7.13 -2.46 -12.14
CA GLU A 270 5.73 -2.65 -11.79
C GLU A 270 4.82 -2.40 -12.99
N VAL A 271 4.08 -3.44 -13.41
CA VAL A 271 3.26 -3.41 -14.63
C VAL A 271 2.19 -2.32 -14.54
N ALA A 272 1.59 -2.13 -13.37
CA ALA A 272 0.56 -1.12 -13.13
C ALA A 272 1.07 0.32 -13.26
N TYR A 273 2.38 0.53 -13.19
CA TYR A 273 2.97 1.87 -13.29
C TYR A 273 3.39 2.26 -14.71
N LYS A 274 3.29 1.33 -15.67
CA LYS A 274 3.59 1.58 -17.07
C LYS A 274 2.73 2.71 -17.67
N GLU A 275 1.43 2.74 -17.36
CA GLU A 275 0.51 3.80 -17.79
C GLU A 275 0.84 5.19 -17.20
N LYS A 276 1.61 5.23 -16.10
CA LYS A 276 2.05 6.45 -15.41
C LYS A 276 3.47 6.87 -15.83
N ASN A 277 4.06 6.19 -16.81
CA ASN A 277 5.44 6.41 -17.23
C ASN A 277 6.44 6.28 -16.06
N ILE A 278 6.28 5.23 -15.25
CA ILE A 278 7.17 4.94 -14.13
C ILE A 278 7.78 3.55 -14.35
N ALA A 279 9.10 3.51 -14.46
CA ALA A 279 9.87 2.27 -14.49
C ALA A 279 10.29 1.81 -13.08
N MET A 280 10.58 2.75 -12.20
CA MET A 280 10.87 2.52 -10.78
C MET A 280 10.79 3.80 -9.99
N SER A 281 10.61 3.69 -8.67
CA SER A 281 10.67 4.81 -7.73
C SER A 281 11.96 4.74 -6.91
N PHE A 282 12.51 5.90 -6.55
CA PHE A 282 13.69 6.02 -5.71
C PHE A 282 13.32 6.39 -4.30
N THR A 283 14.01 5.81 -3.34
CA THR A 283 13.83 6.11 -1.93
C THR A 283 15.15 6.37 -1.21
N LYS A 284 15.07 7.08 -0.07
CA LYS A 284 16.14 7.21 0.91
C LYS A 284 15.72 6.62 2.24
N LYS A 285 16.64 5.99 2.95
CA LYS A 285 16.38 5.51 4.32
C LYS A 285 16.36 6.65 5.31
N GLU A 286 15.36 6.62 6.19
CA GLU A 286 15.24 7.49 7.34
C GLU A 286 14.95 6.65 8.58
N VAL A 287 15.51 7.04 9.73
CA VAL A 287 15.24 6.45 11.03
C VAL A 287 14.38 7.43 11.81
N ILE A 288 13.19 7.01 12.20
CA ILE A 288 12.25 7.83 12.98
C ILE A 288 12.20 7.27 14.40
N CYS A 289 12.45 8.12 15.40
CA CYS A 289 12.33 7.73 16.81
C CYS A 289 10.85 7.63 17.19
N SER A 290 10.46 6.51 17.78
CA SER A 290 9.12 6.35 18.35
C SER A 290 8.96 7.15 19.64
N SER A 291 7.72 7.49 19.96
CA SER A 291 7.39 8.17 21.23
C SER A 291 6.11 7.57 21.82
N ASN A 292 5.89 7.78 23.10
CA ASN A 292 4.65 7.39 23.77
C ASN A 292 3.42 8.07 23.13
N GLU A 293 3.61 9.24 22.53
CA GLU A 293 2.55 9.94 21.81
C GLU A 293 1.94 9.08 20.69
N TRP A 294 2.74 8.21 20.04
CA TRP A 294 2.22 7.31 19.00
C TRP A 294 1.16 6.35 19.56
N ILE A 295 1.43 5.79 20.74
CA ILE A 295 0.51 4.90 21.44
C ILE A 295 -0.72 5.67 21.90
N ASP A 296 -0.54 6.84 22.52
CA ASP A 296 -1.62 7.67 23.03
C ASP A 296 -2.59 8.09 21.92
N GLN A 297 -2.05 8.53 20.77
CA GLN A 297 -2.87 8.91 19.61
C GLN A 297 -3.56 7.72 18.96
N PHE A 298 -2.91 6.56 18.94
CA PHE A 298 -3.50 5.33 18.43
C PHE A 298 -4.64 4.85 19.35
N PHE A 299 -4.44 4.88 20.67
CA PHE A 299 -5.47 4.50 21.65
C PHE A 299 -6.72 5.38 21.61
N LYS A 300 -6.60 6.68 21.25
CA LYS A 300 -7.77 7.55 21.05
C LYS A 300 -8.73 7.05 19.96
N ILE A 301 -8.26 6.20 19.05
CA ILE A 301 -9.11 5.68 17.97
C ILE A 301 -9.57 4.25 18.19
N ILE A 302 -8.89 3.45 19.02
CA ILE A 302 -9.23 2.05 19.27
C ILE A 302 -9.85 1.78 20.65
N ASN A 303 -9.83 2.73 21.56
CA ASN A 303 -10.52 2.72 22.87
C ASN A 303 -11.73 3.68 22.85
#